data_56a969f9969ea3b2476ee0a91eabd294
#
_entry.id   56a969f9969ea3b2476ee0a91eabd294
#
_cell.length_a   1.000
_cell.length_b   1.000
_cell.length_c   1.000
_cell.angle_alpha   90.00
_cell.angle_beta   90.00
_cell.angle_gamma   90.00
#
_symmetry.space_group_name_H-M   'P 1'
#
loop_
_entity.id
_entity.type
_entity.pdbx_description
1 polymer ?
#
loop_
_entity_poly.entity_id
_entity_poly.type
_entity_poly.pdbx_seq_one_letter_code
_entity_poly.pdbx_strand_id
1 'polypeptide(L)'
;MLKGEKFLVKVEGISKGFLVKDIEIAATSNIIEKKSNLGAHPGTDENFDKLLYTYLTKNNAYICIFSDKGKGGIPYQSQDQQTICAIYDEISAVSCYETIKQGYDTKIIVCYRQKSELMNLAKIINQIIPRLVQEKIGLEFYYLKIKPNGIKNYLIYVNSILEIMLNHSNNRISLALSPLIFPANFIDNALNHVFNKNKIPIIPLTGVDNELFTEAKEIGLERNIKKLEKMINISSNEIPKFSKIGVEYALKTKQEIFVKLGANNVHDILDSLNENHWKFKHHI
;
A
#
# COMPACT_ATOMS: atom_id res chain seq x y z
N MET A 1 3.73 -7.29 35.69
CA MET A 1 3.18 -8.63 35.43
C MET A 1 1.98 -8.82 36.30
N LEU A 2 0.89 -9.31 35.75
CA LEU A 2 -0.31 -9.70 36.45
C LEU A 2 -0.20 -11.16 36.91
N LYS A 3 -1.14 -11.60 37.75
CA LYS A 3 -1.17 -12.96 38.28
C LYS A 3 -1.35 -13.98 37.13
N GLY A 4 -0.43 -14.95 37.01
CA GLY A 4 -0.49 -16.04 36.03
C GLY A 4 -0.09 -15.67 34.60
N GLU A 5 0.43 -14.44 34.36
CA GLU A 5 0.91 -14.06 33.03
C GLU A 5 2.15 -14.86 32.60
N LYS A 6 2.19 -15.21 31.34
CA LYS A 6 3.35 -15.80 30.69
C LYS A 6 4.28 -14.69 30.19
N PHE A 7 5.56 -14.84 30.41
CA PHE A 7 6.54 -13.89 29.92
C PHE A 7 7.62 -14.55 29.06
N LEU A 8 8.12 -13.82 28.10
CA LEU A 8 9.24 -14.20 27.27
C LEU A 8 10.37 -13.19 27.46
N VAL A 9 11.57 -13.66 27.70
CA VAL A 9 12.79 -12.84 27.67
C VAL A 9 13.52 -13.13 26.37
N LYS A 10 13.81 -12.09 25.61
CA LYS A 10 14.54 -12.18 24.37
C LYS A 10 15.71 -11.19 24.40
N VAL A 11 16.91 -11.68 24.13
CA VAL A 11 18.12 -10.87 24.10
C VAL A 11 18.75 -10.96 22.73
N GLU A 12 19.06 -9.82 22.13
CA GLU A 12 19.70 -9.75 20.83
C GLU A 12 20.88 -8.75 20.87
N GLY A 13 21.74 -8.80 19.86
CA GLY A 13 22.84 -7.85 19.70
C GLY A 13 24.21 -8.44 20.00
N ILE A 14 25.17 -7.57 20.34
CA ILE A 14 26.58 -7.93 20.54
C ILE A 14 26.93 -7.81 22.01
N SER A 15 27.35 -8.92 22.61
CA SER A 15 27.87 -8.94 23.98
C SER A 15 29.37 -9.26 23.97
N LYS A 16 30.16 -8.54 24.79
CA LYS A 16 31.56 -8.87 25.05
C LYS A 16 31.67 -9.81 26.28
N GLY A 17 32.08 -11.02 26.02
CA GLY A 17 32.42 -11.97 27.11
C GLY A 17 31.25 -12.80 27.65
N PHE A 18 30.04 -12.63 27.13
CA PHE A 18 28.89 -13.44 27.53
C PHE A 18 28.14 -13.92 26.27
N LEU A 19 27.60 -15.11 26.33
CA LEU A 19 26.67 -15.57 25.32
C LEU A 19 25.31 -14.89 25.55
N VAL A 20 24.68 -14.43 24.49
CA VAL A 20 23.32 -13.83 24.53
C VAL A 20 22.35 -14.76 25.25
N LYS A 21 22.48 -16.07 25.03
CA LYS A 21 21.67 -17.12 25.67
C LYS A 21 21.83 -17.17 27.20
N ASP A 22 23.01 -16.95 27.71
CA ASP A 22 23.26 -16.94 29.17
C ASP A 22 22.54 -15.75 29.83
N ILE A 23 22.53 -14.62 29.15
CA ILE A 23 21.81 -13.43 29.62
C ILE A 23 20.29 -13.66 29.62
N GLU A 24 19.74 -14.31 28.61
CA GLU A 24 18.32 -14.72 28.57
C GLU A 24 17.94 -15.61 29.73
N ILE A 25 18.76 -16.64 29.98
CA ILE A 25 18.55 -17.60 31.08
C ILE A 25 18.65 -16.89 32.43
N ALA A 26 19.67 -16.07 32.65
CA ALA A 26 19.84 -15.32 33.89
C ALA A 26 18.66 -14.34 34.13
N ALA A 27 18.26 -13.63 33.12
CA ALA A 27 17.12 -12.70 33.22
C ALA A 27 15.80 -13.45 33.49
N THR A 28 15.56 -14.56 32.81
CA THR A 28 14.38 -15.41 33.02
C THR A 28 14.34 -15.94 34.46
N SER A 29 15.45 -16.47 34.94
CA SER A 29 15.57 -17.00 36.31
C SER A 29 15.31 -15.91 37.37
N ASN A 30 15.86 -14.72 37.18
CA ASN A 30 15.63 -13.60 38.10
C ASN A 30 14.15 -13.15 38.12
N ILE A 31 13.47 -13.18 36.96
CA ILE A 31 12.04 -12.83 36.90
C ILE A 31 11.22 -13.90 37.64
N ILE A 32 11.49 -15.17 37.43
CA ILE A 32 10.81 -16.26 38.13
C ILE A 32 10.99 -16.08 39.65
N GLU A 33 12.20 -15.88 40.12
CA GLU A 33 12.48 -15.69 41.54
C GLU A 33 11.73 -14.49 42.13
N LYS A 34 11.81 -13.33 41.47
CA LYS A 34 11.21 -12.09 41.99
C LYS A 34 9.70 -12.03 41.85
N LYS A 35 9.11 -12.82 40.97
CA LYS A 35 7.65 -12.81 40.66
C LYS A 35 6.95 -14.13 40.92
N SER A 36 7.60 -15.02 41.67
CA SER A 36 7.02 -16.30 42.09
C SER A 36 5.68 -16.16 42.78
N ASN A 37 5.52 -15.11 43.58
CA ASN A 37 4.27 -14.79 44.28
C ASN A 37 3.09 -14.44 43.36
N LEU A 38 3.37 -14.03 42.12
CA LEU A 38 2.37 -13.74 41.09
C LEU A 38 2.05 -14.96 40.21
N GLY A 39 2.76 -16.08 40.39
CA GLY A 39 2.60 -17.25 39.52
C GLY A 39 2.97 -16.98 38.07
N ALA A 40 3.82 -15.98 37.83
CA ALA A 40 4.33 -15.71 36.49
C ALA A 40 5.28 -16.82 36.06
N HIS A 41 5.17 -17.28 34.81
CA HIS A 41 5.97 -18.39 34.29
C HIS A 41 6.44 -18.09 32.86
N PRO A 42 7.54 -18.71 32.42
CA PRO A 42 8.04 -18.52 31.07
C PRO A 42 7.04 -18.97 30.01
N GLY A 43 6.90 -18.18 28.95
CA GLY A 43 6.17 -18.52 27.74
C GLY A 43 7.11 -19.02 26.64
N THR A 44 6.54 -19.28 25.48
CA THR A 44 7.26 -19.62 24.24
C THR A 44 7.16 -18.50 23.23
N ASP A 45 7.97 -18.52 22.16
CA ASP A 45 7.90 -17.53 21.06
C ASP A 45 6.51 -17.40 20.45
N GLU A 46 5.69 -18.42 20.54
CA GLU A 46 4.32 -18.44 20.00
C GLU A 46 3.24 -18.09 21.04
N ASN A 47 3.57 -18.17 22.36
CA ASN A 47 2.59 -18.03 23.43
C ASN A 47 3.17 -17.33 24.66
N PHE A 48 3.10 -16.01 24.67
CA PHE A 48 3.47 -15.15 25.79
C PHE A 48 2.52 -13.95 25.90
N ASP A 49 2.34 -13.45 27.11
CA ASP A 49 1.55 -12.26 27.41
C ASP A 49 2.43 -11.00 27.48
N LYS A 50 3.69 -11.16 27.90
CA LYS A 50 4.66 -10.06 28.06
C LYS A 50 5.99 -10.44 27.47
N LEU A 51 6.52 -9.57 26.64
CA LEU A 51 7.88 -9.65 26.10
C LEU A 51 8.79 -8.68 26.85
N LEU A 52 9.90 -9.21 27.39
CA LEU A 52 11.02 -8.40 27.85
C LEU A 52 12.13 -8.51 26.82
N TYR A 53 12.25 -7.51 25.98
CA TYR A 53 13.25 -7.48 24.93
C TYR A 53 14.44 -6.67 25.35
N THR A 54 15.65 -7.24 25.23
CA THR A 54 16.90 -6.57 25.55
C THR A 54 17.80 -6.55 24.32
N TYR A 55 18.22 -5.37 23.90
CA TYR A 55 19.17 -5.20 22.81
C TYR A 55 20.53 -4.76 23.35
N LEU A 56 21.55 -5.55 23.05
CA LEU A 56 22.92 -5.32 23.51
C LEU A 56 23.75 -4.67 22.41
N THR A 57 24.40 -3.59 22.77
CA THR A 57 25.43 -2.96 21.94
C THR A 57 26.77 -3.12 22.62
N LYS A 58 27.85 -2.75 21.95
CA LYS A 58 29.22 -2.85 22.48
C LYS A 58 29.39 -2.27 23.90
N ASN A 59 28.64 -1.22 24.23
CA ASN A 59 28.81 -0.46 25.47
C ASN A 59 27.54 -0.34 26.33
N ASN A 60 26.36 -0.67 25.77
CA ASN A 60 25.08 -0.45 26.45
C ASN A 60 24.14 -1.63 26.25
N ALA A 61 23.24 -1.80 27.22
CA ALA A 61 22.08 -2.68 27.12
C ALA A 61 20.81 -1.84 27.14
N TYR A 62 19.97 -2.01 26.15
CA TYR A 62 18.67 -1.35 26.05
C TYR A 62 17.57 -2.36 26.40
N ILE A 63 16.83 -2.09 27.45
CA ILE A 63 15.73 -2.93 27.90
C ILE A 63 14.43 -2.32 27.40
N CYS A 64 13.71 -3.07 26.58
CA CYS A 64 12.42 -2.67 26.00
C CYS A 64 11.32 -3.54 26.61
N ILE A 65 10.27 -2.92 27.14
CA ILE A 65 9.07 -3.60 27.64
C ILE A 65 7.94 -3.60 26.60
N PHE A 66 8.16 -2.96 25.49
CA PHE A 66 7.28 -2.90 24.34
C PHE A 66 8.10 -2.97 23.06
N SER A 67 7.66 -3.77 22.11
CA SER A 67 8.20 -3.77 20.75
C SER A 67 7.04 -3.74 19.76
N ASP A 68 7.16 -2.89 18.76
CA ASP A 68 6.24 -2.86 17.65
C ASP A 68 7.00 -3.21 16.37
N LYS A 69 6.38 -4.03 15.54
CA LYS A 69 6.93 -4.28 14.21
C LYS A 69 6.72 -3.03 13.38
N GLY A 70 7.82 -2.44 12.92
CA GLY A 70 7.74 -1.41 11.91
C GLY A 70 6.95 -1.91 10.69
N LYS A 71 6.39 -0.98 9.93
CA LYS A 71 5.53 -1.30 8.77
C LYS A 71 6.28 -2.02 7.65
N GLY A 72 7.59 -2.20 7.79
CA GLY A 72 8.44 -2.78 6.75
C GLY A 72 8.60 -1.86 5.54
N GLY A 73 9.23 -2.38 4.50
CA GLY A 73 9.52 -1.63 3.30
C GLY A 73 10.80 -0.80 3.40
N ILE A 74 11.07 -0.07 2.35
CA ILE A 74 12.20 0.86 2.26
C ILE A 74 11.77 2.22 2.82
N PRO A 75 12.65 2.96 3.52
CA PRO A 75 12.28 4.28 4.05
C PRO A 75 11.71 5.19 2.96
N TYR A 76 10.63 5.88 3.30
CA TYR A 76 9.95 6.81 2.40
C TYR A 76 10.93 7.83 1.81
N GLN A 77 10.79 8.13 0.53
CA GLN A 77 11.68 9.00 -0.26
C GLN A 77 13.14 8.55 -0.38
N SER A 78 13.49 7.34 0.09
CA SER A 78 14.88 6.86 -0.01
C SER A 78 15.35 6.64 -1.44
N GLN A 79 14.42 6.53 -2.39
CA GLN A 79 14.74 6.43 -3.83
C GLN A 79 15.07 7.79 -4.47
N ASP A 80 14.82 8.91 -3.77
CA ASP A 80 14.98 10.28 -4.27
C ASP A 80 14.34 10.49 -5.66
N GLN A 81 13.21 9.81 -5.91
CA GLN A 81 12.50 9.80 -7.18
C GLN A 81 11.00 9.94 -6.97
N GLN A 82 10.43 10.90 -7.67
CA GLN A 82 8.99 11.07 -7.69
C GLN A 82 8.34 10.11 -8.67
N THR A 83 7.30 9.44 -8.21
CA THR A 83 6.51 8.47 -8.98
C THR A 83 5.04 8.87 -8.94
N ILE A 84 4.33 8.63 -10.02
CA ILE A 84 2.88 8.77 -10.04
C ILE A 84 2.24 7.38 -10.01
N CYS A 85 1.23 7.20 -9.13
CA CYS A 85 0.39 6.02 -9.05
C CYS A 85 -1.07 6.38 -9.29
N ALA A 86 -1.83 5.47 -9.89
CA ALA A 86 -3.27 5.60 -10.02
C ALA A 86 -3.98 4.56 -9.16
N ILE A 87 -4.97 5.01 -8.38
CA ILE A 87 -5.90 4.15 -7.65
C ILE A 87 -7.27 4.25 -8.34
N TYR A 88 -7.73 3.13 -8.89
CA TYR A 88 -9.00 3.04 -9.62
C TYR A 88 -9.79 1.76 -9.33
N ASP A 89 -9.17 0.82 -8.65
CA ASP A 89 -9.74 -0.41 -8.10
C ASP A 89 -8.86 -0.96 -6.97
N GLU A 90 -9.22 -2.10 -6.41
CA GLU A 90 -8.50 -2.74 -5.32
C GLU A 90 -7.09 -3.19 -5.72
N ILE A 91 -6.93 -3.64 -6.96
CA ILE A 91 -5.65 -4.13 -7.47
C ILE A 91 -4.66 -2.97 -7.66
N SER A 92 -5.13 -1.88 -8.25
CA SER A 92 -4.32 -0.68 -8.41
C SER A 92 -3.94 -0.05 -7.06
N ALA A 93 -4.79 -0.20 -6.04
CA ALA A 93 -4.48 0.24 -4.69
C ALA A 93 -3.33 -0.58 -4.06
N VAL A 94 -3.30 -1.90 -4.25
CA VAL A 94 -2.19 -2.74 -3.80
C VAL A 94 -0.91 -2.36 -4.55
N SER A 95 -0.99 -2.17 -5.87
CA SER A 95 0.15 -1.70 -6.69
C SER A 95 0.70 -0.36 -6.20
N CYS A 96 -0.18 0.58 -5.86
CA CYS A 96 0.20 1.88 -5.32
C CYS A 96 0.89 1.72 -3.95
N TYR A 97 0.34 0.90 -3.07
CA TYR A 97 0.89 0.66 -1.75
C TYR A 97 2.28 0.00 -1.82
N GLU A 98 2.45 -1.00 -2.69
CA GLU A 98 3.74 -1.61 -2.97
C GLU A 98 4.78 -0.58 -3.43
N THR A 99 4.42 0.31 -4.36
CA THR A 99 5.31 1.37 -4.84
C THR A 99 5.75 2.31 -3.70
N ILE A 100 4.84 2.63 -2.78
CA ILE A 100 5.14 3.43 -1.60
C ILE A 100 6.14 2.71 -0.69
N LYS A 101 5.93 1.41 -0.46
CA LYS A 101 6.83 0.58 0.37
C LYS A 101 8.21 0.39 -0.25
N GLN A 102 8.33 0.53 -1.56
CA GLN A 102 9.63 0.57 -2.25
C GLN A 102 10.38 1.90 -2.09
N GLY A 103 9.86 2.83 -1.30
CA GLY A 103 10.55 4.07 -0.91
C GLY A 103 10.44 5.21 -1.91
N TYR A 104 9.50 5.15 -2.87
CA TYR A 104 9.26 6.25 -3.80
C TYR A 104 8.43 7.38 -3.17
N ASP A 105 8.73 8.62 -3.55
CA ASP A 105 7.85 9.76 -3.30
C ASP A 105 6.66 9.69 -4.28
N THR A 106 5.52 9.23 -3.78
CA THR A 106 4.41 8.81 -4.62
C THR A 106 3.30 9.85 -4.66
N LYS A 107 3.08 10.43 -5.83
CA LYS A 107 1.87 11.21 -6.13
C LYS A 107 0.73 10.27 -6.48
N ILE A 108 -0.40 10.41 -5.81
CA ILE A 108 -1.57 9.54 -6.00
C ILE A 108 -2.65 10.27 -6.80
N ILE A 109 -3.08 9.66 -7.90
CA ILE A 109 -4.29 10.05 -8.62
C ILE A 109 -5.38 9.01 -8.37
N VAL A 110 -6.61 9.47 -8.28
CA VAL A 110 -7.79 8.62 -8.05
C VAL A 110 -8.71 8.74 -9.24
N CYS A 111 -8.93 7.62 -9.94
CA CYS A 111 -9.77 7.57 -11.13
C CYS A 111 -11.03 6.76 -10.84
N TYR A 112 -12.19 7.28 -11.25
CA TYR A 112 -13.48 6.63 -11.04
C TYR A 112 -14.45 6.91 -12.20
N ARG A 113 -15.42 6.01 -12.38
CA ARG A 113 -16.43 6.08 -13.44
C ARG A 113 -17.85 6.38 -12.91
N GLN A 114 -18.05 6.14 -11.61
CA GLN A 114 -19.34 6.38 -10.95
C GLN A 114 -19.15 6.65 -9.45
N LYS A 115 -20.14 7.27 -8.84
CA LYS A 115 -20.09 7.68 -7.43
C LYS A 115 -19.89 6.51 -6.45
N SER A 116 -20.46 5.34 -6.75
CA SER A 116 -20.28 4.14 -5.93
C SER A 116 -18.83 3.66 -5.89
N GLU A 117 -18.11 3.72 -7.02
CA GLU A 117 -16.68 3.41 -7.07
C GLU A 117 -15.89 4.39 -6.22
N LEU A 118 -16.17 5.69 -6.33
CA LEU A 118 -15.48 6.71 -5.53
C LEU A 118 -15.59 6.46 -4.02
N MET A 119 -16.76 6.07 -3.54
CA MET A 119 -16.97 5.75 -2.12
C MET A 119 -16.13 4.55 -1.67
N ASN A 120 -16.01 3.53 -2.53
CA ASN A 120 -15.16 2.37 -2.26
C ASN A 120 -13.68 2.77 -2.25
N LEU A 121 -13.24 3.54 -3.25
CA LEU A 121 -11.86 4.03 -3.34
C LEU A 121 -11.48 4.92 -2.15
N ALA A 122 -12.39 5.77 -1.66
CA ALA A 122 -12.15 6.58 -0.47
C ALA A 122 -11.87 5.71 0.78
N LYS A 123 -12.62 4.60 0.95
CA LYS A 123 -12.37 3.64 2.03
C LYS A 123 -10.98 2.97 1.91
N ILE A 124 -10.60 2.60 0.69
CA ILE A 124 -9.30 1.99 0.41
C ILE A 124 -8.17 2.98 0.69
N ILE A 125 -8.29 4.20 0.21
CA ILE A 125 -7.31 5.28 0.45
C ILE A 125 -7.15 5.51 1.95
N ASN A 126 -8.25 5.51 2.71
CA ASN A 126 -8.22 5.63 4.16
C ASN A 126 -7.44 4.50 4.87
N GLN A 127 -7.31 3.34 4.26
CA GLN A 127 -6.45 2.25 4.75
C GLN A 127 -4.96 2.48 4.43
N ILE A 128 -4.67 3.17 3.33
CA ILE A 128 -3.31 3.46 2.88
C ILE A 128 -2.72 4.67 3.64
N ILE A 129 -3.48 5.74 3.78
CA ILE A 129 -3.02 7.02 4.36
C ILE A 129 -2.31 6.86 5.71
N PRO A 130 -2.81 6.08 6.70
CA PRO A 130 -2.13 5.93 7.99
C PRO A 130 -0.76 5.25 7.90
N ARG A 131 -0.44 4.67 6.75
CA ARG A 131 0.83 3.98 6.48
C ARG A 131 1.85 4.86 5.79
N LEU A 132 1.43 6.05 5.35
CA LEU A 132 2.31 7.07 4.80
C LEU A 132 2.96 7.85 5.94
N VAL A 133 4.18 8.31 5.70
CA VAL A 133 4.94 9.09 6.69
C VAL A 133 4.63 10.59 6.58
N GLN A 134 3.97 10.99 5.50
CA GLN A 134 3.65 12.39 5.22
C GLN A 134 2.53 12.89 6.15
N GLU A 135 2.66 14.10 6.68
CA GLU A 135 1.58 14.75 7.46
C GLU A 135 0.37 15.13 6.59
N LYS A 136 0.62 15.35 5.30
CA LYS A 136 -0.41 15.70 4.31
C LYS A 136 -0.14 14.97 3.03
N ILE A 137 -1.18 14.49 2.37
CA ILE A 137 -1.11 13.89 1.05
C ILE A 137 -1.99 14.66 0.06
N GLY A 138 -1.43 14.97 -1.10
CA GLY A 138 -2.19 15.52 -2.22
C GLY A 138 -2.82 14.40 -3.04
N LEU A 139 -4.14 14.43 -3.18
CA LEU A 139 -4.89 13.51 -4.02
C LEU A 139 -5.49 14.28 -5.19
N GLU A 140 -5.31 13.77 -6.41
CA GLU A 140 -5.98 14.30 -7.60
C GLU A 140 -7.08 13.34 -8.03
N PHE A 141 -8.28 13.84 -8.28
CA PHE A 141 -9.44 13.03 -8.66
C PHE A 141 -9.81 13.27 -10.12
N TYR A 142 -10.03 12.15 -10.83
CA TYR A 142 -10.42 12.16 -12.24
C TYR A 142 -11.69 11.34 -12.42
N TYR A 143 -12.74 11.99 -12.88
CA TYR A 143 -13.94 11.30 -13.32
C TYR A 143 -13.80 10.94 -14.80
N LEU A 144 -13.97 9.67 -15.15
CA LEU A 144 -13.93 9.19 -16.53
C LEU A 144 -15.32 8.70 -16.95
N LYS A 145 -15.88 9.31 -17.98
CA LYS A 145 -17.19 8.97 -18.51
C LYS A 145 -17.14 7.69 -19.35
N ILE A 146 -16.80 6.57 -18.72
CA ILE A 146 -16.71 5.25 -19.33
C ILE A 146 -17.71 4.32 -18.63
N LYS A 147 -18.45 3.51 -19.41
CA LYS A 147 -19.38 2.54 -18.83
C LYS A 147 -18.62 1.50 -17.98
N PRO A 148 -19.09 1.17 -16.76
CA PRO A 148 -18.33 0.28 -15.86
C PRO A 148 -18.33 -1.19 -16.31
N ASN A 149 -19.23 -1.59 -17.20
CA ASN A 149 -19.42 -2.99 -17.57
C ASN A 149 -18.69 -3.36 -18.85
N GLY A 150 -18.16 -4.58 -18.88
CA GLY A 150 -17.50 -5.19 -20.02
C GLY A 150 -15.99 -5.01 -20.05
N ILE A 151 -15.30 -6.04 -20.52
CA ILE A 151 -13.84 -6.13 -20.60
C ILE A 151 -13.27 -4.99 -21.47
N LYS A 152 -13.89 -4.75 -22.61
CA LYS A 152 -13.47 -3.68 -23.53
C LYS A 152 -13.47 -2.30 -22.85
N ASN A 153 -14.53 -1.99 -22.10
CA ASN A 153 -14.63 -0.73 -21.37
C ASN A 153 -13.59 -0.65 -20.24
N TYR A 154 -13.27 -1.77 -19.60
CA TYR A 154 -12.21 -1.81 -18.60
C TYR A 154 -10.83 -1.54 -19.21
N LEU A 155 -10.53 -2.12 -20.37
CA LEU A 155 -9.26 -1.86 -21.07
C LEU A 155 -9.17 -0.39 -21.54
N ILE A 156 -10.27 0.19 -22.04
CA ILE A 156 -10.34 1.61 -22.38
C ILE A 156 -10.10 2.47 -21.13
N TYR A 157 -10.68 2.08 -20.00
CA TYR A 157 -10.51 2.77 -18.73
C TYR A 157 -9.06 2.77 -18.27
N VAL A 158 -8.41 1.62 -18.24
CA VAL A 158 -6.98 1.50 -17.87
C VAL A 158 -6.09 2.29 -18.82
N ASN A 159 -6.37 2.24 -20.12
CA ASN A 159 -5.63 3.03 -21.10
C ASN A 159 -5.81 4.54 -20.89
N SER A 160 -7.03 4.99 -20.58
CA SER A 160 -7.30 6.41 -20.31
C SER A 160 -6.55 6.89 -19.05
N ILE A 161 -6.46 6.04 -18.04
CA ILE A 161 -5.70 6.31 -16.83
C ILE A 161 -4.19 6.42 -17.15
N LEU A 162 -3.68 5.53 -17.99
CA LEU A 162 -2.30 5.61 -18.44
C LEU A 162 -2.01 6.94 -19.13
N GLU A 163 -2.88 7.39 -20.02
CA GLU A 163 -2.72 8.70 -20.69
C GLU A 163 -2.73 9.87 -19.68
N ILE A 164 -3.60 9.83 -18.66
CA ILE A 164 -3.60 10.84 -17.60
C ILE A 164 -2.24 10.86 -16.90
N MET A 165 -1.72 9.68 -16.51
CA MET A 165 -0.44 9.56 -15.82
C MET A 165 0.73 10.04 -16.70
N LEU A 166 0.70 9.75 -18.00
CA LEU A 166 1.73 10.16 -18.97
C LEU A 166 1.80 11.67 -19.14
N ASN A 167 0.69 12.38 -18.95
CA ASN A 167 0.63 13.83 -19.06
C ASN A 167 1.11 14.57 -17.80
N HIS A 168 1.42 13.85 -16.73
CA HIS A 168 2.05 14.42 -15.54
C HIS A 168 3.55 14.63 -15.73
N SER A 169 4.14 15.55 -14.97
CA SER A 169 5.57 15.87 -15.03
C SER A 169 6.48 14.78 -14.45
N ASN A 170 5.93 13.85 -13.69
CA ASN A 170 6.69 12.77 -13.06
C ASN A 170 7.38 11.88 -14.12
N ASN A 171 8.66 11.58 -13.91
CA ASN A 171 9.43 10.74 -14.82
C ASN A 171 9.14 9.24 -14.66
N ARG A 172 8.64 8.81 -13.48
CA ARG A 172 8.33 7.42 -13.18
C ARG A 172 6.83 7.24 -13.04
N ILE A 173 6.34 6.11 -13.55
CA ILE A 173 4.92 5.77 -13.56
C ILE A 173 4.76 4.36 -12.98
N SER A 174 4.02 4.22 -11.89
CA SER A 174 3.65 2.92 -11.35
C SER A 174 2.39 2.40 -12.03
N LEU A 175 2.52 1.26 -12.69
CA LEU A 175 1.48 0.63 -13.48
C LEU A 175 0.90 -0.57 -12.74
N ALA A 176 -0.40 -0.57 -12.51
CA ALA A 176 -1.10 -1.72 -11.94
C ALA A 176 -1.40 -2.79 -13.01
N LEU A 177 -0.36 -3.17 -13.76
CA LEU A 177 -0.44 -4.19 -14.80
C LEU A 177 0.05 -5.52 -14.25
N SER A 178 -0.79 -6.54 -14.33
CA SER A 178 -0.42 -7.90 -13.95
C SER A 178 -0.61 -8.84 -15.14
N PRO A 179 0.36 -9.72 -15.44
CA PRO A 179 0.22 -10.74 -16.47
C PRO A 179 -0.87 -11.78 -16.14
N LEU A 180 -1.34 -11.81 -14.89
CA LEU A 180 -2.49 -12.64 -14.50
C LEU A 180 -3.83 -12.07 -14.96
N ILE A 181 -3.89 -10.76 -15.26
CA ILE A 181 -5.11 -10.06 -15.67
C ILE A 181 -5.04 -9.70 -17.15
N PHE A 182 -3.95 -9.05 -17.55
CA PHE A 182 -3.81 -8.47 -18.87
C PHE A 182 -3.03 -9.37 -19.82
N PRO A 183 -3.47 -9.50 -21.09
CA PRO A 183 -2.70 -10.23 -22.09
C PRO A 183 -1.35 -9.54 -22.35
N ALA A 184 -0.35 -10.35 -22.72
CA ALA A 184 1.02 -9.90 -22.92
C ALA A 184 1.13 -8.73 -23.92
N ASN A 185 0.38 -8.79 -25.02
CA ASN A 185 0.37 -7.73 -26.01
C ASN A 185 -0.23 -6.40 -25.51
N PHE A 186 -1.15 -6.44 -24.52
CA PHE A 186 -1.64 -5.22 -23.88
C PHE A 186 -0.54 -4.60 -23.00
N ILE A 187 0.13 -5.43 -22.20
CA ILE A 187 1.24 -4.99 -21.35
C ILE A 187 2.37 -4.42 -22.19
N ASP A 188 2.78 -5.13 -23.26
CA ASP A 188 3.83 -4.69 -24.16
C ASP A 188 3.51 -3.33 -24.80
N ASN A 189 2.29 -3.18 -25.32
CA ASN A 189 1.82 -1.91 -25.88
C ASN A 189 1.84 -0.78 -24.86
N ALA A 190 1.40 -1.05 -23.62
CA ALA A 190 1.41 -0.06 -22.55
C ALA A 190 2.83 0.38 -22.20
N LEU A 191 3.75 -0.57 -22.07
CA LEU A 191 5.16 -0.31 -21.79
C LEU A 191 5.83 0.49 -22.92
N ASN A 192 5.64 0.08 -24.18
CA ASN A 192 6.14 0.79 -25.33
C ASN A 192 5.61 2.24 -25.37
N HIS A 193 4.35 2.43 -25.00
CA HIS A 193 3.76 3.77 -24.94
C HIS A 193 4.42 4.64 -23.85
N VAL A 194 4.71 4.07 -22.69
CA VAL A 194 5.44 4.74 -21.59
C VAL A 194 6.85 5.12 -22.04
N PHE A 195 7.59 4.20 -22.65
CA PHE A 195 8.94 4.45 -23.15
C PHE A 195 8.97 5.51 -24.26
N ASN A 196 8.01 5.50 -25.17
CA ASN A 196 7.89 6.52 -26.23
C ASN A 196 7.63 7.93 -25.70
N LYS A 197 7.15 8.04 -24.46
CA LYS A 197 6.98 9.30 -23.71
C LYS A 197 8.19 9.63 -22.82
N ASN A 198 9.31 8.92 -22.98
CA ASN A 198 10.52 9.06 -22.15
C ASN A 198 10.23 8.92 -20.64
N LYS A 199 9.32 8.04 -20.27
CA LYS A 199 8.98 7.73 -18.88
C LYS A 199 9.51 6.35 -18.49
N ILE A 200 9.70 6.13 -17.19
CA ILE A 200 10.19 4.86 -16.65
C ILE A 200 9.02 4.16 -15.96
N PRO A 201 8.61 2.97 -16.44
CA PRO A 201 7.55 2.20 -15.80
C PRO A 201 8.08 1.48 -14.54
N ILE A 202 7.25 1.42 -13.51
CA ILE A 202 7.37 0.53 -12.35
C ILE A 202 6.16 -0.40 -12.42
N ILE A 203 6.37 -1.71 -12.31
CA ILE A 203 5.32 -2.72 -12.42
C ILE A 203 5.34 -3.59 -11.16
N PRO A 204 4.68 -3.17 -10.08
CA PRO A 204 4.73 -3.89 -8.82
C PRO A 204 4.05 -5.28 -8.86
N LEU A 205 3.09 -5.48 -9.78
CA LEU A 205 2.28 -6.69 -9.85
C LEU A 205 2.77 -7.69 -10.90
N THR A 206 4.09 -7.81 -11.10
CA THR A 206 4.67 -8.79 -12.06
C THR A 206 4.50 -10.24 -11.59
N GLY A 207 4.33 -10.45 -10.29
CA GLY A 207 4.07 -11.75 -9.67
C GLY A 207 3.15 -11.59 -8.47
N VAL A 208 2.71 -12.72 -7.91
CA VAL A 208 1.99 -12.78 -6.64
C VAL A 208 2.80 -13.67 -5.71
N ASP A 209 3.41 -13.06 -4.72
CA ASP A 209 4.21 -13.73 -3.70
C ASP A 209 3.63 -13.51 -2.29
N ASN A 210 4.29 -14.07 -1.29
CA ASN A 210 3.86 -13.93 0.11
C ASN A 210 3.99 -12.49 0.63
N GLU A 211 4.88 -11.69 0.07
CA GLU A 211 5.08 -10.31 0.47
C GLU A 211 3.90 -9.46 -0.01
N LEU A 212 3.51 -9.60 -1.27
CA LEU A 212 2.34 -8.93 -1.83
C LEU A 212 1.05 -9.30 -1.09
N PHE A 213 0.90 -10.56 -0.66
CA PHE A 213 -0.24 -10.96 0.19
C PHE A 213 -0.24 -10.28 1.54
N THR A 214 0.93 -10.16 2.16
CA THR A 214 1.08 -9.49 3.45
C THR A 214 0.73 -8.01 3.34
N GLU A 215 1.18 -7.36 2.30
CA GLU A 215 0.90 -5.96 2.02
C GLU A 215 -0.57 -5.71 1.72
N ALA A 216 -1.18 -6.55 0.90
CA ALA A 216 -2.62 -6.48 0.64
C ALA A 216 -3.43 -6.68 1.93
N LYS A 217 -2.98 -7.53 2.85
CA LYS A 217 -3.61 -7.73 4.16
C LYS A 217 -3.50 -6.47 5.03
N GLU A 218 -2.37 -5.78 5.01
CA GLU A 218 -2.17 -4.54 5.77
C GLU A 218 -3.20 -3.46 5.41
N ILE A 219 -3.62 -3.41 4.16
CA ILE A 219 -4.64 -2.45 3.68
C ILE A 219 -6.03 -3.07 3.50
N GLY A 220 -6.25 -4.28 4.04
CA GLY A 220 -7.56 -4.95 4.03
C GLY A 220 -7.99 -5.53 2.69
N LEU A 221 -7.08 -5.70 1.72
CA LEU A 221 -7.36 -6.15 0.36
C LEU A 221 -6.86 -7.58 0.04
N GLU A 222 -6.50 -8.37 1.04
CA GLU A 222 -6.01 -9.75 0.88
C GLU A 222 -6.93 -10.62 0.00
N ARG A 223 -8.26 -10.49 0.20
CA ARG A 223 -9.24 -11.28 -0.58
C ARG A 223 -9.23 -10.94 -2.07
N ASN A 224 -8.87 -9.71 -2.42
CA ASN A 224 -8.83 -9.25 -3.80
C ASN A 224 -7.60 -9.81 -4.51
N ILE A 225 -6.45 -9.89 -3.84
CA ILE A 225 -5.25 -10.52 -4.38
C ILE A 225 -5.46 -12.03 -4.57
N LYS A 226 -6.08 -12.72 -3.62
CA LYS A 226 -6.43 -14.14 -3.78
C LYS A 226 -7.34 -14.44 -4.97
N LYS A 227 -8.14 -13.46 -5.41
CA LYS A 227 -8.94 -13.59 -6.63
C LYS A 227 -8.11 -13.48 -7.91
N LEU A 228 -6.96 -12.77 -7.88
CA LEU A 228 -6.09 -12.66 -9.04
C LEU A 228 -5.64 -14.03 -9.57
N GLU A 229 -5.36 -14.98 -8.68
CA GLU A 229 -4.98 -16.35 -9.06
C GLU A 229 -6.07 -17.07 -9.88
N LYS A 230 -7.32 -16.58 -9.81
CA LYS A 230 -8.49 -17.17 -10.47
C LYS A 230 -9.01 -16.29 -11.62
N MET A 231 -8.37 -15.15 -11.90
CA MET A 231 -8.82 -14.28 -12.97
C MET A 231 -8.50 -14.89 -14.32
N ILE A 232 -9.52 -14.90 -15.18
CA ILE A 232 -9.42 -15.40 -16.55
C ILE A 232 -8.66 -14.36 -17.38
N ASN A 233 -7.64 -14.79 -18.09
CA ASN A 233 -6.92 -13.96 -19.05
C ASN A 233 -7.90 -13.32 -20.05
N ILE A 234 -7.79 -11.99 -20.20
CA ILE A 234 -8.54 -11.24 -21.19
C ILE A 234 -8.11 -11.67 -22.59
N SER A 235 -9.07 -12.00 -23.45
CA SER A 235 -8.76 -12.40 -24.83
C SER A 235 -8.05 -11.29 -25.61
N SER A 236 -7.02 -11.66 -26.35
CA SER A 236 -6.24 -10.72 -27.17
C SER A 236 -7.05 -9.98 -28.24
N ASN A 237 -8.20 -10.53 -28.65
CA ASN A 237 -9.06 -9.97 -29.68
C ASN A 237 -9.86 -8.73 -29.22
N GLU A 238 -9.91 -8.47 -27.92
CA GLU A 238 -10.67 -7.36 -27.32
C GLU A 238 -9.84 -6.12 -27.02
N ILE A 239 -8.55 -6.11 -27.39
CA ILE A 239 -7.61 -5.06 -27.03
C ILE A 239 -7.83 -3.82 -27.90
N PRO A 240 -8.19 -2.67 -27.31
CA PRO A 240 -8.26 -1.41 -28.04
C PRO A 240 -6.86 -0.93 -28.41
N LYS A 241 -6.71 -0.34 -29.59
CA LYS A 241 -5.44 0.31 -29.97
C LYS A 241 -5.15 1.48 -29.01
N PHE A 242 -3.99 1.44 -28.37
CA PHE A 242 -3.48 2.59 -27.63
C PHE A 242 -3.29 3.74 -28.61
N SER A 243 -3.80 4.87 -28.52
CA SER A 243 -3.28 6.09 -29.12
C SER A 243 -4.23 7.31 -29.17
N LYS A 244 -5.53 7.15 -29.17
CA LYS A 244 -6.42 8.32 -29.24
C LYS A 244 -7.63 8.22 -28.31
N ILE A 245 -8.00 7.03 -27.88
CA ILE A 245 -9.24 6.77 -27.17
C ILE A 245 -9.20 7.29 -25.71
N GLY A 246 -8.01 7.30 -25.08
CA GLY A 246 -7.87 7.69 -23.68
C GLY A 246 -8.14 9.17 -23.39
N VAL A 247 -7.81 10.05 -24.32
CA VAL A 247 -7.91 11.51 -24.13
C VAL A 247 -9.35 12.01 -24.27
N GLU A 248 -10.17 11.35 -25.10
CA GLU A 248 -11.57 11.73 -25.33
C GLU A 248 -12.47 11.44 -24.13
N TYR A 249 -12.12 10.49 -23.27
CA TYR A 249 -12.91 10.06 -22.11
C TYR A 249 -12.51 10.72 -20.80
N ALA A 250 -11.33 11.32 -20.73
CA ALA A 250 -10.88 12.04 -19.55
C ALA A 250 -11.61 13.39 -19.49
N LEU A 251 -12.62 13.49 -18.66
CA LEU A 251 -13.21 14.78 -18.35
C LEU A 251 -12.17 15.66 -17.64
N LYS A 252 -12.06 16.91 -18.08
CA LYS A 252 -11.11 17.93 -17.58
C LYS A 252 -11.32 18.34 -16.11
N THR A 253 -11.92 17.52 -15.30
CA THR A 253 -12.17 17.82 -13.89
C THR A 253 -11.08 17.19 -13.04
N LYS A 254 -10.00 17.94 -12.93
CA LYS A 254 -8.95 17.67 -11.93
C LYS A 254 -9.32 18.37 -10.63
N GLN A 255 -9.38 17.62 -9.56
CA GLN A 255 -9.59 18.14 -8.22
C GLN A 255 -8.46 17.67 -7.32
N GLU A 256 -7.77 18.62 -6.68
CA GLU A 256 -6.74 18.34 -5.67
C GLU A 256 -7.35 18.46 -4.28
N ILE A 257 -7.12 17.47 -3.45
CA ILE A 257 -7.53 17.47 -2.05
C ILE A 257 -6.32 17.12 -1.20
N PHE A 258 -6.06 17.95 -0.20
CA PHE A 258 -5.02 17.66 0.79
C PHE A 258 -5.68 17.04 2.02
N VAL A 259 -5.37 15.79 2.28
CA VAL A 259 -5.90 15.02 3.40
C VAL A 259 -4.88 15.01 4.52
N LYS A 260 -5.29 15.43 5.73
CA LYS A 260 -4.45 15.26 6.92
C LYS A 260 -4.44 13.78 7.32
N LEU A 261 -3.28 13.31 7.76
CA LEU A 261 -3.17 11.96 8.34
C LEU A 261 -3.91 11.93 9.67
N GLY A 262 -4.85 10.99 9.84
CA GLY A 262 -5.64 10.86 11.06
C GLY A 262 -6.76 9.83 10.97
N ALA A 263 -7.51 9.68 12.06
CA ALA A 263 -8.44 8.57 12.25
C ALA A 263 -9.71 8.60 11.37
N ASN A 264 -10.11 9.75 10.83
CA ASN A 264 -11.41 9.93 10.15
C ASN A 264 -11.30 10.46 8.72
N ASN A 265 -10.22 10.13 8.02
CA ASN A 265 -9.95 10.69 6.69
C ASN A 265 -10.99 10.33 5.60
N VAL A 266 -11.81 9.28 5.79
CA VAL A 266 -12.89 8.97 4.84
C VAL A 266 -13.90 10.10 4.76
N HIS A 267 -14.33 10.64 5.90
CA HIS A 267 -15.25 11.77 5.95
C HIS A 267 -14.61 13.01 5.35
N ASP A 268 -13.37 13.32 5.70
CA ASP A 268 -12.64 14.46 5.15
C ASP A 268 -12.54 14.39 3.62
N ILE A 269 -12.24 13.20 3.07
CA ILE A 269 -12.18 12.97 1.63
C ILE A 269 -13.57 13.17 1.00
N LEU A 270 -14.61 12.56 1.57
CA LEU A 270 -15.96 12.61 1.03
C LEU A 270 -16.58 14.01 1.16
N ASP A 271 -16.35 14.71 2.26
CA ASP A 271 -16.85 16.07 2.49
C ASP A 271 -16.17 17.07 1.56
N SER A 272 -14.87 17.00 1.38
CA SER A 272 -14.14 17.82 0.42
C SER A 272 -14.62 17.57 -1.02
N LEU A 273 -14.99 16.34 -1.36
CA LEU A 273 -15.58 16.01 -2.63
C LEU A 273 -17.02 16.54 -2.74
N ASN A 274 -17.80 16.52 -1.66
CA ASN A 274 -19.17 17.00 -1.63
C ASN A 274 -19.24 18.53 -1.75
N GLU A 275 -18.39 19.27 -1.06
CA GLU A 275 -18.32 20.74 -1.17
C GLU A 275 -18.04 21.20 -2.60
N ASN A 276 -17.24 20.44 -3.34
CA ASN A 276 -16.97 20.71 -4.74
C ASN A 276 -17.97 20.07 -5.71
N HIS A 277 -18.79 19.10 -5.26
CA HIS A 277 -19.83 18.45 -6.07
C HIS A 277 -20.98 19.35 -6.47
N TRP A 278 -21.21 20.45 -5.77
CA TRP A 278 -22.17 21.47 -6.22
C TRP A 278 -21.77 22.06 -7.56
N LYS A 279 -20.49 22.08 -7.89
CA LYS A 279 -20.00 22.47 -9.23
C LYS A 279 -20.21 21.40 -10.29
N PHE A 280 -20.38 20.12 -9.90
CA PHE A 280 -20.61 19.01 -10.82
C PHE A 280 -22.07 18.83 -11.22
N LYS A 281 -23.04 19.28 -10.40
CA LYS A 281 -24.47 19.16 -10.70
C LYS A 281 -24.93 20.03 -11.87
N HIS A 282 -24.14 21.00 -12.26
CA HIS A 282 -24.53 21.94 -13.35
C HIS A 282 -23.91 21.60 -14.72
N HIS A 283 -23.25 20.43 -14.86
CA HIS A 283 -22.61 20.03 -16.12
C HIS A 283 -22.98 18.59 -16.55
N ILE A 284 -24.14 18.07 -16.09
CA ILE A 284 -24.75 16.84 -16.62
C ILE A 284 -25.99 17.21 -17.43
#